data_f090a40888e50d9fde94d1a88c457554
#
_entry.id   f090a40888e50d9fde94d1a88c457554
#
_cell.length_a   1.000
_cell.length_b   1.000
_cell.length_c   1.000
_cell.angle_alpha   90.00
_cell.angle_beta   90.00
_cell.angle_gamma   90.00
#
_symmetry.space_group_name_H-M   'P 1'
#
loop_
_entity.id
_entity.type
_entity.pdbx_description
1 polymer ?
#
loop_
_entity_poly.entity_id
_entity_poly.type
_entity_poly.pdbx_seq_one_letter_code
_entity_poly.pdbx_strand_id
1 'polypeptide(L)'
;SQDTFSDRLTIFLTHFAFFLKVYKTEENKKILQEIYDFNFRQMELSIREIGYGDQSINKKMKDYINVFHAILSDIHFWDTMNNEDKINKLSKFFNNYEKIDHLIEYFNDFNNILSKKTLNSFLKSVSNS
;
A
#
# COMPACT_ATOMS: atom_id res chain seq x y z
N SER A 1 17.81 -0.68 -9.85
CA SER A 1 18.52 -0.32 -8.63
C SER A 1 17.67 -0.57 -7.40
N GLN A 2 18.30 -0.57 -6.25
CA GLN A 2 17.58 -0.75 -4.97
C GLN A 2 16.60 0.40 -4.72
N ASP A 3 16.95 1.62 -5.09
CA ASP A 3 16.09 2.79 -4.90
C ASP A 3 14.82 2.67 -5.73
N THR A 4 14.93 2.25 -6.98
CA THR A 4 13.78 2.04 -7.86
C THR A 4 12.88 0.93 -7.32
N PHE A 5 13.46 -0.15 -6.83
CA PHE A 5 12.70 -1.25 -6.23
C PHE A 5 11.96 -0.77 -4.99
N SER A 6 12.64 -0.03 -4.11
CA SER A 6 12.06 0.49 -2.88
C SER A 6 10.90 1.44 -3.17
N ASP A 7 11.05 2.32 -4.17
CA ASP A 7 9.99 3.25 -4.56
C ASP A 7 8.76 2.51 -5.08
N ARG A 8 8.98 1.51 -5.95
CA ARG A 8 7.86 0.70 -6.46
C ARG A 8 7.16 -0.06 -5.35
N LEU A 9 7.93 -0.57 -4.39
CA LEU A 9 7.36 -1.30 -3.27
C LEU A 9 6.54 -0.38 -2.37
N THR A 10 7.03 0.85 -2.11
CA THR A 10 6.29 1.83 -1.32
C THR A 10 4.98 2.21 -2.00
N ILE A 11 4.98 2.39 -3.32
CA ILE A 11 3.77 2.66 -4.09
C ILE A 11 2.79 1.49 -3.98
N PHE A 12 3.29 0.25 -4.11
CA PHE A 12 2.46 -0.94 -3.94
C PHE A 12 1.83 -0.98 -2.54
N LEU A 13 2.63 -0.75 -1.51
CA LEU A 13 2.14 -0.78 -0.12
C LEU A 13 1.10 0.31 0.13
N THR A 14 1.25 1.46 -0.52
CA THR A 14 0.26 2.54 -0.40
C THR A 14 -1.07 2.15 -1.04
N HIS A 15 -1.04 1.53 -2.22
CA HIS A 15 -2.26 0.98 -2.83
C HIS A 15 -2.92 -0.03 -1.91
N PHE A 16 -2.14 -0.94 -1.36
CA PHE A 16 -2.65 -1.99 -0.49
C PHE A 16 -3.25 -1.40 0.79
N ALA A 17 -2.63 -0.35 1.33
CA ALA A 17 -3.16 0.33 2.51
C ALA A 17 -4.54 0.95 2.23
N PHE A 18 -4.72 1.61 1.09
CA PHE A 18 -6.03 2.14 0.71
C PHE A 18 -7.05 1.02 0.51
N PHE A 19 -6.64 -0.08 -0.11
CA PHE A 19 -7.49 -1.24 -0.29
C PHE A 19 -8.01 -1.77 1.05
N LEU A 20 -7.12 -1.97 2.02
CA LEU A 20 -7.52 -2.44 3.35
C LEU A 20 -8.40 -1.42 4.06
N LYS A 21 -8.05 -0.12 3.97
CA LYS A 21 -8.84 0.95 4.59
C LYS A 21 -10.29 0.90 4.12
N VAL A 22 -10.50 0.78 2.81
CA VAL A 22 -11.85 0.83 2.24
C VAL A 22 -12.66 -0.43 2.56
N TYR A 23 -12.03 -1.60 2.51
CA TYR A 23 -12.77 -2.86 2.60
C TYR A 23 -12.72 -3.54 3.97
N LYS A 24 -12.11 -2.90 4.97
CA LYS A 24 -12.00 -3.48 6.32
C LYS A 24 -13.34 -3.45 7.03
N THR A 25 -14.02 -4.60 7.04
CA THR A 25 -15.27 -4.84 7.76
C THR A 25 -15.19 -6.21 8.41
N GLU A 26 -16.05 -6.48 9.37
CA GLU A 26 -16.11 -7.82 9.99
C GLU A 26 -16.39 -8.90 8.94
N GLU A 27 -17.26 -8.60 7.99
CA GLU A 27 -17.60 -9.54 6.92
C GLU A 27 -16.40 -9.93 6.08
N ASN A 28 -15.49 -8.97 5.81
CA ASN A 28 -14.35 -9.17 4.94
C ASN A 28 -13.08 -9.63 5.67
N LYS A 29 -13.14 -9.74 6.98
CA LYS A 29 -11.95 -9.96 7.81
C LYS A 29 -11.10 -11.14 7.36
N LYS A 30 -11.75 -12.28 7.11
CA LYS A 30 -11.04 -13.50 6.75
C LYS A 30 -10.35 -13.38 5.39
N ILE A 31 -11.08 -12.90 4.37
CA ILE A 31 -10.50 -12.79 3.04
C ILE A 31 -9.40 -11.72 2.98
N LEU A 32 -9.56 -10.63 3.72
CA LEU A 32 -8.53 -9.60 3.76
C LEU A 32 -7.25 -10.11 4.44
N GLN A 33 -7.39 -10.97 5.46
CA GLN A 33 -6.21 -11.58 6.07
C GLN A 33 -5.49 -12.50 5.09
N GLU A 34 -6.22 -13.28 4.32
CA GLU A 34 -5.65 -14.15 3.30
C GLU A 34 -4.91 -13.34 2.22
N ILE A 35 -5.50 -12.23 1.78
CA ILE A 35 -4.89 -11.33 0.80
C ILE A 35 -3.63 -10.71 1.38
N TYR A 36 -3.66 -10.28 2.63
CA TYR A 36 -2.51 -9.71 3.33
C TYR A 36 -1.36 -10.73 3.37
N ASP A 37 -1.65 -11.95 3.81
CA ASP A 37 -0.63 -13.00 3.92
C ASP A 37 -0.03 -13.32 2.55
N PHE A 38 -0.85 -13.41 1.53
CA PHE A 38 -0.39 -13.68 0.17
C PHE A 38 0.53 -12.57 -0.33
N ASN A 39 0.12 -11.32 -0.17
CA ASN A 39 0.89 -10.18 -0.68
C ASN A 39 2.25 -10.05 0.02
N PHE A 40 2.30 -10.26 1.34
CA PHE A 40 3.58 -10.17 2.04
C PHE A 40 4.50 -11.35 1.74
N ARG A 41 3.92 -12.52 1.43
CA ARG A 41 4.72 -13.65 0.95
C ARG A 41 5.32 -13.35 -0.43
N GLN A 42 4.55 -12.78 -1.33
CA GLN A 42 5.04 -12.39 -2.65
C GLN A 42 6.13 -11.33 -2.55
N MET A 43 5.98 -10.41 -1.62
CA MET A 43 6.98 -9.38 -1.37
C MET A 43 8.30 -10.00 -0.89
N GLU A 44 8.22 -10.96 0.03
CA GLU A 44 9.41 -11.68 0.49
C GLU A 44 10.14 -12.36 -0.65
N LEU A 45 9.39 -13.05 -1.52
CA LEU A 45 9.98 -13.70 -2.70
C LEU A 45 10.66 -12.70 -3.61
N SER A 46 10.06 -11.54 -3.82
CA SER A 46 10.65 -10.49 -4.65
C SER A 46 11.95 -9.94 -4.06
N ILE A 47 12.00 -9.79 -2.74
CA ILE A 47 13.21 -9.34 -2.06
C ILE A 47 14.31 -10.41 -2.20
N ARG A 48 13.96 -11.69 -2.09
CA ARG A 48 14.92 -12.79 -2.27
C ARG A 48 15.53 -12.79 -3.67
N GLU A 49 14.71 -12.50 -4.69
CA GLU A 49 15.18 -12.46 -6.08
C GLU A 49 16.26 -11.39 -6.32
N ILE A 50 16.26 -10.34 -5.50
CA ILE A 50 17.27 -9.27 -5.61
C ILE A 50 18.63 -9.74 -5.07
N GLY A 51 18.64 -10.80 -4.26
CA GLY A 51 19.89 -11.43 -3.80
C GLY A 51 20.32 -11.07 -2.39
N TYR A 52 19.40 -10.60 -1.54
CA TYR A 52 19.71 -10.39 -0.13
C TYR A 52 19.91 -11.72 0.59
N GLY A 53 20.84 -11.76 1.55
CA GLY A 53 20.99 -12.93 2.45
C GLY A 53 19.81 -13.03 3.43
N ASP A 54 19.65 -14.21 4.05
CA ASP A 54 18.49 -14.50 4.89
C ASP A 54 18.28 -13.50 6.02
N GLN A 55 19.33 -13.09 6.70
CA GLN A 55 19.21 -12.11 7.79
C GLN A 55 18.76 -10.74 7.27
N SER A 56 19.30 -10.35 6.10
CA SER A 56 18.92 -9.08 5.47
C SER A 56 17.48 -9.12 5.00
N ILE A 57 16.99 -10.27 4.54
CA ILE A 57 15.60 -10.43 4.11
C ILE A 57 14.66 -10.23 5.28
N ASN A 58 14.94 -10.85 6.43
CA ASN A 58 14.11 -10.71 7.62
C ASN A 58 14.04 -9.26 8.08
N LYS A 59 15.16 -8.55 8.08
CA LYS A 59 15.19 -7.15 8.43
C LYS A 59 14.40 -6.29 7.43
N LYS A 60 14.58 -6.53 6.13
CA LYS A 60 13.86 -5.81 5.09
C LYS A 60 12.36 -6.03 5.20
N MET A 61 11.93 -7.28 5.43
CA MET A 61 10.52 -7.59 5.61
C MET A 61 9.94 -6.84 6.80
N LYS A 62 10.65 -6.85 7.93
CA LYS A 62 10.20 -6.12 9.11
C LYS A 62 10.06 -4.63 8.83
N ASP A 63 11.05 -4.04 8.15
CA ASP A 63 11.03 -2.62 7.80
C ASP A 63 9.82 -2.29 6.91
N TYR A 64 9.55 -3.08 5.87
CA TYR A 64 8.44 -2.85 4.96
C TYR A 64 7.09 -3.08 5.64
N ILE A 65 6.98 -4.08 6.52
CA ILE A 65 5.76 -4.28 7.29
C ILE A 65 5.48 -3.06 8.18
N ASN A 66 6.53 -2.52 8.81
CA ASN A 66 6.40 -1.32 9.64
C ASN A 66 5.98 -0.11 8.79
N VAL A 67 6.58 0.06 7.60
CA VAL A 67 6.19 1.12 6.68
C VAL A 67 4.72 0.97 6.28
N PHE A 68 4.30 -0.25 5.95
CA PHE A 68 2.91 -0.51 5.57
C PHE A 68 1.94 -0.09 6.68
N HIS A 69 2.21 -0.51 7.92
CA HIS A 69 1.32 -0.17 9.04
C HIS A 69 1.35 1.34 9.35
N ALA A 70 2.49 2.01 9.13
CA ALA A 70 2.56 3.46 9.28
C ALA A 70 1.71 4.17 8.22
N ILE A 71 1.79 3.72 6.96
CA ILE A 71 0.95 4.28 5.89
C ILE A 71 -0.52 4.07 6.21
N LEU A 72 -0.90 2.85 6.60
CA LEU A 72 -2.29 2.50 6.91
C LEU A 72 -2.83 3.40 8.02
N SER A 73 -2.04 3.62 9.07
CA SER A 73 -2.41 4.51 10.17
C SER A 73 -2.59 5.95 9.67
N ASP A 74 -1.66 6.42 8.84
CA ASP A 74 -1.68 7.81 8.37
C ASP A 74 -2.84 8.10 7.42
N ILE A 75 -3.29 7.12 6.63
CA ILE A 75 -4.40 7.34 5.69
C ILE A 75 -5.76 6.97 6.28
N HIS A 76 -5.81 6.54 7.55
CA HIS A 76 -7.06 6.09 8.17
C HIS A 76 -8.18 7.13 8.04
N PHE A 77 -7.86 8.40 8.26
CA PHE A 77 -8.83 9.49 8.17
C PHE A 77 -8.76 10.28 6.87
N TRP A 78 -8.28 9.63 5.81
CA TRP A 78 -8.04 10.26 4.50
C TRP A 78 -9.24 11.08 4.00
N ASP A 79 -10.44 10.53 4.13
CA ASP A 79 -11.65 11.16 3.59
C ASP A 79 -11.98 12.50 4.24
N THR A 80 -11.47 12.75 5.44
CA THR A 80 -11.71 14.00 6.19
C THR A 80 -10.51 14.93 6.19
N MET A 81 -9.39 14.53 5.57
CA MET A 81 -8.17 15.32 5.53
C MET A 81 -8.19 16.32 4.38
N ASN A 82 -7.61 17.51 4.60
CA ASN A 82 -7.37 18.46 3.51
C ASN A 82 -6.09 18.08 2.74
N ASN A 83 -5.85 18.74 1.60
CA ASN A 83 -4.69 18.42 0.77
C ASN A 83 -3.36 18.62 1.49
N GLU A 84 -3.23 19.66 2.30
CA GLU A 84 -2.00 19.91 3.03
C GLU A 84 -1.66 18.77 3.97
N ASP A 85 -2.66 18.27 4.72
CA ASP A 85 -2.47 17.13 5.61
C ASP A 85 -2.11 15.86 4.82
N LYS A 86 -2.76 15.63 3.69
CA LYS A 86 -2.46 14.48 2.82
C LYS A 86 -1.01 14.53 2.33
N ILE A 87 -0.56 15.71 1.89
CA ILE A 87 0.82 15.90 1.45
C ILE A 87 1.78 15.63 2.60
N ASN A 88 1.51 16.18 3.78
CA ASN A 88 2.37 15.99 4.94
C ASN A 88 2.47 14.52 5.35
N LYS A 89 1.36 13.78 5.29
CA LYS A 89 1.34 12.36 5.65
C LYS A 89 2.12 11.51 4.65
N LEU A 90 1.84 11.65 3.36
CA LEU A 90 2.48 10.80 2.36
C LEU A 90 3.93 11.19 2.06
N SER A 91 4.30 12.46 2.23
CA SER A 91 5.68 12.91 1.99
C SER A 91 6.71 12.18 2.84
N LYS A 92 6.30 11.67 4.01
CA LYS A 92 7.20 10.91 4.88
C LYS A 92 7.70 9.61 4.23
N PHE A 93 6.91 9.05 3.31
CA PHE A 93 7.21 7.77 2.68
C PHE A 93 7.80 7.92 1.27
N PHE A 94 7.68 9.10 0.70
CA PHE A 94 8.12 9.38 -0.68
C PHE A 94 9.13 10.53 -0.67
N ASN A 95 10.24 10.33 0.02
CA ASN A 95 11.31 11.33 0.11
C ASN A 95 11.81 11.71 -1.28
N ASN A 96 11.96 13.01 -1.50
CA ASN A 96 12.48 13.57 -2.76
C ASN A 96 11.56 13.33 -3.96
N TYR A 97 10.29 13.01 -3.73
CA TYR A 97 9.33 12.87 -4.82
C TYR A 97 8.84 14.26 -5.23
N GLU A 98 9.30 14.72 -6.39
CA GLU A 98 9.03 16.09 -6.86
C GLU A 98 7.56 16.32 -7.20
N LYS A 99 6.81 15.25 -7.51
CA LYS A 99 5.41 15.35 -7.96
C LYS A 99 4.44 14.82 -6.93
N ILE A 100 4.67 15.18 -5.67
CA ILE A 100 3.83 14.70 -4.57
C ILE A 100 2.35 15.11 -4.78
N ASP A 101 2.10 16.27 -5.36
CA ASP A 101 0.73 16.73 -5.65
C ASP A 101 0.02 15.78 -6.60
N HIS A 102 0.70 15.29 -7.62
CA HIS A 102 0.16 14.32 -8.56
C HIS A 102 -0.12 12.99 -7.88
N LEU A 103 0.73 12.60 -6.93
CA LEU A 103 0.54 11.37 -6.18
C LEU A 103 -0.71 11.46 -5.29
N ILE A 104 -0.91 12.60 -4.63
CA ILE A 104 -2.10 12.83 -3.82
C ILE A 104 -3.35 12.75 -4.68
N GLU A 105 -3.35 13.41 -5.84
CA GLU A 105 -4.47 13.37 -6.78
C GLU A 105 -4.76 11.94 -7.22
N TYR A 106 -3.70 11.19 -7.54
CA TYR A 106 -3.82 9.78 -7.93
C TYR A 106 -4.51 8.97 -6.83
N PHE A 107 -4.08 9.10 -5.58
CA PHE A 107 -4.65 8.30 -4.49
C PHE A 107 -6.04 8.80 -4.06
N ASN A 108 -6.34 10.08 -4.25
CA ASN A 108 -7.73 10.54 -4.12
C ASN A 108 -8.64 9.80 -5.09
N ASP A 109 -8.22 9.70 -6.35
CA ASP A 109 -8.99 9.02 -7.39
C ASP A 109 -9.09 7.51 -7.09
N PHE A 110 -7.98 6.89 -6.69
CA PHE A 110 -7.97 5.47 -6.35
C PHE A 110 -8.90 5.17 -5.19
N ASN A 111 -8.83 5.96 -4.13
CA ASN A 111 -9.72 5.83 -2.97
C ASN A 111 -11.19 5.94 -3.39
N ASN A 112 -11.51 6.90 -4.26
CA ASN A 112 -12.87 7.08 -4.75
C ASN A 112 -13.35 5.88 -5.58
N ILE A 113 -12.49 5.34 -6.44
CA ILE A 113 -12.82 4.16 -7.24
C ILE A 113 -13.13 2.98 -6.34
N LEU A 114 -12.29 2.72 -5.32
CA LEU A 114 -12.51 1.62 -4.38
C LEU A 114 -13.82 1.82 -3.60
N SER A 115 -14.09 3.05 -3.18
CA SER A 115 -15.28 3.35 -2.36
C SER A 115 -16.59 3.13 -3.13
N LYS A 116 -16.55 3.14 -4.46
CA LYS A 116 -17.73 2.95 -5.31
C LYS A 116 -17.95 1.48 -5.70
N LYS A 117 -17.04 0.57 -5.32
CA LYS A 117 -17.12 -0.84 -5.68
C LYS A 117 -17.20 -1.69 -4.43
N THR A 118 -17.91 -2.83 -4.53
CA THR A 118 -17.82 -3.86 -3.49
C THR A 118 -16.48 -4.57 -3.61
N LEU A 119 -16.07 -5.24 -2.54
CA LEU A 119 -14.84 -6.03 -2.57
C LEU A 119 -14.87 -7.05 -3.71
N ASN A 120 -15.97 -7.78 -3.84
CA ASN A 120 -16.10 -8.79 -4.90
C ASN A 120 -15.99 -8.18 -6.30
N SER A 121 -16.65 -7.03 -6.52
CA SER A 121 -16.59 -6.33 -7.79
C SER A 121 -15.16 -5.89 -8.13
N PHE A 122 -14.45 -5.36 -7.15
CA PHE A 122 -13.06 -4.94 -7.34
C PHE A 122 -12.16 -6.13 -7.67
N LEU A 123 -12.28 -7.22 -6.90
CA LEU A 123 -11.46 -8.43 -7.14
C LEU A 123 -11.71 -9.01 -8.52
N LYS A 124 -12.95 -9.01 -8.99
CA LYS A 124 -13.28 -9.46 -10.34
C LYS A 124 -12.64 -8.57 -11.41
N SER A 125 -12.63 -7.24 -11.18
CA SER A 125 -12.07 -6.32 -12.16
C SER A 125 -10.56 -6.50 -12.33
N VAL A 126 -9.81 -6.79 -11.26
CA VAL A 126 -8.36 -7.02 -11.36
C VAL A 126 -8.03 -8.41 -11.89
N SER A 127 -8.84 -9.42 -11.60
CA SER A 127 -8.58 -10.78 -12.09
C SER A 127 -8.92 -10.95 -13.58
N ASN A 128 -9.74 -10.08 -14.15
CA ASN A 128 -10.13 -10.10 -15.55
C ASN A 128 -9.29 -9.17 -16.44
N SER A 129 -8.34 -8.47 -15.84
CA SER A 129 -7.50 -7.51 -16.55
C SER A 129 -6.23 -8.13 -17.15
#